data_10b4f3aa9508edc0466430c905ab9936
#
_entry.id   10b4f3aa9508edc0466430c905ab9936
#
_cell.length_a   1.000
_cell.length_b   1.000
_cell.length_c   1.000
_cell.angle_alpha   90.00
_cell.angle_beta   90.00
_cell.angle_gamma   90.00
#
_symmetry.space_group_name_H-M   'P 1'
#
loop_
_entity.id
_entity.type
_entity.pdbx_description
1 polymer ?
#
loop_
_entity_poly.entity_id
_entity_poly.type
_entity_poly.pdbx_seq_one_letter_code
_entity_poly.pdbx_strand_id
1 'polypeptide(L)'
;MYRTVRTLLAAVLALVPAWAAAQGAYPAKPVKVIVSTVPGPLDAYARIICEKIALSLKQPFVIENKAGAAGNVAAEYVKGQPADGYTLLFAIDTTFTVNPPLYKKLPFDPVKDFVAISVPVTYGQMLTVHPSVPAKTVKELVELAKTKPLNYASGGNGSPSHLVAAYFYSTAGVPMTHIPYKGTGQSVIDVIGGRVETLFAVTSGVIQHVKGDKLRALAVSSIKRSDLAASVPTIAESGYPGFDVSFAYALMAPAGTPDDIVQLLSREVQKAMAQPDVVEKNRAADYAATGMDPKQSAAWLVSSRERWAKVIKDNNISVD
;
A
#
# COMPACT_ATOMS: atom_id res chain seq x y z
N MET A 1 -65.05 30.08 23.70
CA MET A 1 -63.90 30.52 22.86
C MET A 1 -62.50 29.93 23.25
N TYR A 2 -62.30 29.48 24.48
CA TYR A 2 -61.01 28.90 24.96
C TYR A 2 -60.79 27.42 24.72
N ARG A 3 -61.83 26.63 24.39
CA ARG A 3 -61.70 25.17 24.14
C ARG A 3 -61.24 24.81 22.73
N THR A 4 -61.56 25.63 21.74
CA THR A 4 -61.16 25.43 20.32
C THR A 4 -59.72 25.75 20.02
N VAL A 5 -59.11 26.67 20.78
CA VAL A 5 -57.67 27.05 20.59
C VAL A 5 -56.72 25.98 21.14
N ARG A 6 -57.13 25.23 22.19
CA ARG A 6 -56.30 24.13 22.75
C ARG A 6 -56.23 22.89 21.85
N THR A 7 -57.26 22.62 21.07
CA THR A 7 -57.29 21.50 20.11
C THR A 7 -56.49 21.78 18.86
N LEU A 8 -56.36 23.03 18.43
CA LEU A 8 -55.55 23.42 17.29
C LEU A 8 -54.03 23.45 17.60
N LEU A 9 -53.64 23.77 18.85
CA LEU A 9 -52.21 23.70 19.25
C LEU A 9 -51.72 22.26 19.40
N ALA A 10 -52.57 21.32 19.79
CA ALA A 10 -52.21 19.91 19.91
C ALA A 10 -52.03 19.21 18.54
N ALA A 11 -52.73 19.68 17.51
CA ALA A 11 -52.63 19.12 16.14
C ALA A 11 -51.38 19.61 15.36
N VAL A 12 -50.83 20.78 15.73
CA VAL A 12 -49.61 21.31 15.09
C VAL A 12 -48.34 20.66 15.64
N LEU A 13 -48.34 20.17 16.89
CA LEU A 13 -47.20 19.44 17.46
C LEU A 13 -47.05 17.97 16.96
N ALA A 14 -48.08 17.41 16.33
CA ALA A 14 -48.05 16.04 15.78
C ALA A 14 -47.54 15.96 14.34
N LEU A 15 -47.18 17.08 13.71
CA LEU A 15 -46.68 17.19 12.35
C LEU A 15 -45.17 17.56 12.30
N VAL A 16 -44.39 17.21 13.33
CA VAL A 16 -42.93 17.15 13.17
C VAL A 16 -42.66 15.88 12.35
N PRO A 17 -42.38 16.03 11.05
CA PRO A 17 -42.19 14.85 10.21
C PRO A 17 -40.98 14.08 10.70
N ALA A 18 -41.14 12.79 10.73
CA ALA A 18 -40.07 11.79 10.82
C ALA A 18 -39.09 11.90 9.64
N TRP A 19 -38.47 13.05 9.45
CA TRP A 19 -37.36 13.25 8.49
C TRP A 19 -36.02 12.80 9.06
N ALA A 20 -35.98 12.43 10.34
CA ALA A 20 -34.77 11.92 10.98
C ALA A 20 -34.52 10.42 10.75
N ALA A 21 -35.43 9.68 10.11
CA ALA A 21 -35.33 8.22 9.95
C ALA A 21 -35.06 7.73 8.52
N ALA A 22 -34.74 8.64 7.60
CA ALA A 22 -34.48 8.29 6.19
C ALA A 22 -33.01 8.50 5.78
N GLN A 23 -32.06 8.38 6.70
CA GLN A 23 -30.71 8.03 6.28
C GLN A 23 -30.71 6.52 5.97
N GLY A 24 -31.00 6.20 4.69
CA GLY A 24 -30.96 4.83 4.20
C GLY A 24 -29.64 4.18 4.59
N ALA A 25 -29.69 2.88 4.94
CA ALA A 25 -28.51 2.15 5.39
C ALA A 25 -27.36 2.36 4.40
N TYR A 26 -26.20 2.82 4.90
CA TYR A 26 -24.98 2.95 4.08
C TYR A 26 -24.51 1.57 3.62
N PRO A 27 -24.10 1.41 2.36
CA PRO A 27 -24.18 2.35 1.23
C PRO A 27 -25.54 2.28 0.50
N ALA A 28 -26.15 3.44 0.20
CA ALA A 28 -27.39 3.55 -0.57
C ALA A 28 -27.15 3.86 -2.06
N LYS A 29 -25.91 4.13 -2.47
CA LYS A 29 -25.46 4.45 -3.83
C LYS A 29 -24.06 3.87 -4.07
N PRO A 30 -23.57 3.82 -5.31
CA PRO A 30 -22.21 3.35 -5.60
C PRO A 30 -21.14 4.10 -4.82
N VAL A 31 -20.15 3.35 -4.31
CA VAL A 31 -18.96 3.87 -3.63
C VAL A 31 -17.82 3.96 -4.62
N LYS A 32 -17.17 5.12 -4.71
CA LYS A 32 -15.98 5.32 -5.53
C LYS A 32 -14.74 4.95 -4.73
N VAL A 33 -13.84 4.15 -5.31
CA VAL A 33 -12.56 3.78 -4.71
C VAL A 33 -11.43 4.26 -5.62
N ILE A 34 -10.69 5.25 -5.15
CA ILE A 34 -9.54 5.80 -5.85
C ILE A 34 -8.32 4.92 -5.55
N VAL A 35 -7.69 4.40 -6.61
CA VAL A 35 -6.45 3.63 -6.52
C VAL A 35 -5.28 4.52 -6.88
N SER A 36 -4.26 4.58 -6.00
CA SER A 36 -3.15 5.54 -6.09
C SER A 36 -2.10 5.23 -7.18
N THR A 37 -2.29 4.18 -7.97
CA THR A 37 -1.35 3.73 -8.99
C THR A 37 -2.02 3.53 -10.35
N VAL A 38 -1.23 3.42 -11.41
CA VAL A 38 -1.69 2.83 -12.68
C VAL A 38 -2.15 1.37 -12.47
N PRO A 39 -2.91 0.78 -13.40
CA PRO A 39 -3.24 -0.65 -13.32
C PRO A 39 -2.01 -1.52 -13.05
N GLY A 40 -2.11 -2.40 -12.05
CA GLY A 40 -1.00 -3.22 -11.56
C GLY A 40 -1.38 -3.98 -10.29
N PRO A 41 -0.40 -4.43 -9.48
CA PRO A 41 -0.67 -5.27 -8.30
C PRO A 41 -1.65 -4.66 -7.30
N LEU A 42 -1.52 -3.38 -6.94
CA LEU A 42 -2.46 -2.68 -6.05
C LEU A 42 -3.87 -2.61 -6.65
N ASP A 43 -3.99 -2.25 -7.94
CA ASP A 43 -5.28 -2.15 -8.63
C ASP A 43 -5.97 -3.52 -8.68
N ALA A 44 -5.24 -4.56 -9.05
CA ALA A 44 -5.78 -5.93 -9.08
C ALA A 44 -6.27 -6.37 -7.69
N TYR A 45 -5.51 -6.06 -6.64
CA TYR A 45 -5.88 -6.38 -5.27
C TYR A 45 -7.12 -5.58 -4.82
N ALA A 46 -7.16 -4.28 -5.09
CA ALA A 46 -8.30 -3.43 -4.78
C ALA A 46 -9.58 -3.94 -5.44
N ARG A 47 -9.52 -4.38 -6.71
CA ARG A 47 -10.69 -4.95 -7.43
C ARG A 47 -11.22 -6.21 -6.75
N ILE A 48 -10.34 -7.11 -6.32
CA ILE A 48 -10.71 -8.34 -5.61
C ILE A 48 -11.44 -8.02 -4.31
N ILE A 49 -10.89 -7.13 -3.49
CA ILE A 49 -11.50 -6.74 -2.21
C ILE A 49 -12.81 -5.99 -2.43
N CYS A 50 -12.83 -5.02 -3.34
CA CYS A 50 -14.03 -4.24 -3.65
C CYS A 50 -15.17 -5.09 -4.23
N GLU A 51 -14.88 -6.12 -5.05
CA GLU A 51 -15.86 -7.08 -5.54
C GLU A 51 -16.55 -7.82 -4.39
N LYS A 52 -15.77 -8.31 -3.41
CA LYS A 52 -16.33 -9.02 -2.24
C LYS A 52 -17.19 -8.10 -1.38
N ILE A 53 -16.74 -6.87 -1.15
CA ILE A 53 -17.50 -5.86 -0.40
C ILE A 53 -18.81 -5.51 -1.15
N ALA A 54 -18.72 -5.33 -2.47
CA ALA A 54 -19.88 -5.01 -3.30
C ALA A 54 -20.94 -6.11 -3.25
N LEU A 55 -20.54 -7.38 -3.29
CA LEU A 55 -21.46 -8.52 -3.15
C LEU A 55 -22.11 -8.56 -1.76
N SER A 56 -21.35 -8.29 -0.70
CA SER A 56 -21.86 -8.28 0.67
C SER A 56 -22.84 -7.14 0.93
N LEU A 57 -22.48 -5.92 0.51
CA LEU A 57 -23.26 -4.70 0.77
C LEU A 57 -24.31 -4.41 -0.32
N LYS A 58 -24.37 -5.21 -1.39
CA LYS A 58 -25.31 -5.07 -2.53
C LYS A 58 -25.26 -3.69 -3.19
N GLN A 59 -24.08 -3.06 -3.20
CA GLN A 59 -23.83 -1.78 -3.85
C GLN A 59 -22.49 -1.83 -4.60
N PRO A 60 -22.39 -1.22 -5.79
CA PRO A 60 -21.13 -1.19 -6.54
C PRO A 60 -20.01 -0.42 -5.82
N PHE A 61 -18.79 -0.98 -5.85
CA PHE A 61 -17.56 -0.29 -5.49
C PHE A 61 -16.76 -0.06 -6.76
N VAL A 62 -16.79 1.18 -7.27
CA VAL A 62 -16.26 1.55 -8.59
C VAL A 62 -14.83 2.06 -8.45
N ILE A 63 -13.88 1.36 -9.09
CA ILE A 63 -12.46 1.71 -9.03
C ILE A 63 -12.10 2.72 -10.11
N GLU A 64 -11.39 3.77 -9.71
CA GLU A 64 -10.79 4.80 -10.56
C GLU A 64 -9.30 4.95 -10.20
N ASN A 65 -8.41 4.79 -11.19
CA ASN A 65 -6.98 4.96 -10.99
C ASN A 65 -6.58 6.43 -11.11
N LYS A 66 -5.89 6.97 -10.08
CA LYS A 66 -5.28 8.31 -10.09
C LYS A 66 -3.81 8.21 -9.68
N ALA A 67 -2.98 7.85 -10.64
CA ALA A 67 -1.55 7.72 -10.42
C ALA A 67 -0.84 9.09 -10.43
N GLY A 68 0.28 9.19 -9.73
CA GLY A 68 1.17 10.35 -9.78
C GLY A 68 1.81 10.68 -8.44
N ALA A 69 3.03 11.22 -8.47
CA ALA A 69 3.81 11.68 -7.32
C ALA A 69 3.79 10.68 -6.13
N ALA A 70 4.09 9.41 -6.40
CA ALA A 70 4.09 8.32 -5.39
C ALA A 70 2.75 8.21 -4.61
N GLY A 71 1.60 8.44 -5.28
CA GLY A 71 0.27 8.37 -4.68
C GLY A 71 -0.27 9.70 -4.14
N ASN A 72 0.53 10.76 -4.10
CA ASN A 72 0.11 12.06 -3.57
C ASN A 72 -1.07 12.66 -4.35
N VAL A 73 -1.14 12.47 -5.67
CA VAL A 73 -2.26 12.94 -6.52
C VAL A 73 -3.59 12.31 -6.09
N ALA A 74 -3.59 11.00 -5.82
CA ALA A 74 -4.78 10.31 -5.34
C ALA A 74 -5.19 10.76 -3.94
N ALA A 75 -4.21 10.92 -3.04
CA ALA A 75 -4.45 11.37 -1.67
C ALA A 75 -5.03 12.79 -1.65
N GLU A 76 -4.45 13.73 -2.40
CA GLU A 76 -4.95 15.09 -2.53
C GLU A 76 -6.40 15.13 -3.05
N TYR A 77 -6.69 14.34 -4.07
CA TYR A 77 -8.04 14.23 -4.60
C TYR A 77 -9.04 13.74 -3.56
N VAL A 78 -8.72 12.65 -2.84
CA VAL A 78 -9.64 12.04 -1.87
C VAL A 78 -9.81 12.91 -0.62
N LYS A 79 -8.76 13.58 -0.14
CA LYS A 79 -8.84 14.56 0.94
C LYS A 79 -9.90 15.64 0.70
N GLY A 80 -10.05 16.07 -0.56
CA GLY A 80 -11.02 17.10 -0.95
C GLY A 80 -12.47 16.61 -1.13
N GLN A 81 -12.75 15.31 -0.90
CA GLN A 81 -14.08 14.75 -1.07
C GLN A 81 -14.89 14.81 0.24
N PRO A 82 -16.23 14.76 0.16
CA PRO A 82 -17.07 14.65 1.35
C PRO A 82 -16.69 13.46 2.23
N ALA A 83 -16.69 13.66 3.54
CA ALA A 83 -16.41 12.61 4.53
C ALA A 83 -17.68 11.76 4.81
N ASP A 84 -18.32 11.25 3.77
CA ASP A 84 -19.57 10.50 3.80
C ASP A 84 -19.40 9.01 3.47
N GLY A 85 -18.15 8.55 3.30
CA GLY A 85 -17.80 7.17 2.98
C GLY A 85 -17.99 6.79 1.51
N TYR A 86 -18.47 7.68 0.63
CA TYR A 86 -18.70 7.36 -0.78
C TYR A 86 -17.49 7.64 -1.70
N THR A 87 -16.41 8.19 -1.16
CA THR A 87 -15.13 8.24 -1.85
C THR A 87 -14.03 7.75 -0.92
N LEU A 88 -13.38 6.66 -1.29
CA LEU A 88 -12.33 5.99 -0.52
C LEU A 88 -11.01 6.02 -1.28
N LEU A 89 -9.90 5.87 -0.57
CA LEU A 89 -8.57 5.76 -1.15
C LEU A 89 -7.98 4.37 -0.87
N PHE A 90 -7.62 3.65 -1.92
CA PHE A 90 -6.81 2.43 -1.82
C PHE A 90 -5.40 2.76 -2.30
N ALA A 91 -4.43 2.78 -1.38
CA ALA A 91 -3.08 3.25 -1.64
C ALA A 91 -2.02 2.26 -1.16
N ILE A 92 -0.80 2.40 -1.69
CA ILE A 92 0.39 1.85 -1.05
C ILE A 92 0.64 2.69 0.21
N ASP A 93 0.98 2.05 1.31
CA ASP A 93 1.25 2.69 2.60
C ASP A 93 2.30 3.81 2.53
N THR A 94 3.24 3.73 1.57
CA THR A 94 4.27 4.76 1.38
C THR A 94 3.72 6.16 1.20
N THR A 95 2.51 6.30 0.66
CA THR A 95 1.79 7.59 0.58
C THR A 95 1.63 8.24 1.96
N PHE A 96 1.45 7.45 3.03
CA PHE A 96 1.20 7.92 4.39
C PHE A 96 2.39 7.75 5.34
N THR A 97 3.34 6.88 4.99
CA THR A 97 4.44 6.50 5.89
C THR A 97 5.78 7.06 5.44
N VAL A 98 6.02 7.13 4.13
CA VAL A 98 7.28 7.54 3.53
C VAL A 98 7.23 8.96 2.97
N ASN A 99 6.17 9.29 2.23
CA ASN A 99 6.07 10.60 1.58
C ASN A 99 6.15 11.78 2.57
N PRO A 100 5.57 11.70 3.81
CA PRO A 100 5.67 12.79 4.78
C PRO A 100 7.10 13.18 5.15
N PRO A 101 8.01 12.27 5.50
CA PRO A 101 9.41 12.64 5.75
C PRO A 101 10.26 12.84 4.48
N LEU A 102 9.79 12.41 3.30
CA LEU A 102 10.57 12.40 2.05
C LEU A 102 10.36 13.66 1.20
N TYR A 103 9.12 14.16 1.13
CA TYR A 103 8.77 15.33 0.30
C TYR A 103 8.79 16.61 1.12
N LYS A 104 9.43 17.67 0.61
CA LYS A 104 9.46 19.00 1.26
C LYS A 104 8.08 19.63 1.42
N LYS A 105 7.16 19.33 0.50
CA LYS A 105 5.76 19.82 0.53
C LYS A 105 4.82 18.69 0.15
N LEU A 106 3.87 18.40 1.02
CA LEU A 106 2.76 17.51 0.73
C LEU A 106 1.46 18.32 0.65
N PRO A 107 0.55 17.98 -0.29
CA PRO A 107 -0.75 18.65 -0.38
C PRO A 107 -1.75 18.18 0.69
N PHE A 108 -1.35 17.27 1.59
CA PHE A 108 -2.19 16.69 2.64
C PHE A 108 -1.38 16.39 3.91
N ASP A 109 -2.09 16.29 5.04
CA ASP A 109 -1.57 15.78 6.30
C ASP A 109 -2.04 14.31 6.45
N PRO A 110 -1.12 13.33 6.54
CA PRO A 110 -1.47 11.91 6.58
C PRO A 110 -2.27 11.49 7.84
N VAL A 111 -2.26 12.31 8.88
CA VAL A 111 -2.95 12.03 10.15
C VAL A 111 -4.25 12.80 10.28
N LYS A 112 -4.27 14.05 9.84
CA LYS A 112 -5.42 14.94 10.03
C LYS A 112 -6.46 14.82 8.92
N ASP A 113 -6.02 14.49 7.69
CA ASP A 113 -6.89 14.53 6.52
C ASP A 113 -7.51 13.16 6.21
N PHE A 114 -7.09 12.09 6.91
CA PHE A 114 -7.55 10.72 6.65
C PHE A 114 -7.86 9.94 7.92
N VAL A 115 -8.78 8.98 7.79
CA VAL A 115 -9.00 7.90 8.75
C VAL A 115 -8.70 6.56 8.09
N ALA A 116 -7.97 5.70 8.80
CA ALA A 116 -7.68 4.35 8.32
C ALA A 116 -8.92 3.45 8.48
N ILE A 117 -9.26 2.71 7.42
CA ILE A 117 -10.29 1.69 7.45
C ILE A 117 -9.64 0.32 7.71
N SER A 118 -8.62 -0.02 6.93
CA SER A 118 -7.88 -1.27 7.09
C SER A 118 -6.51 -1.22 6.40
N VAL A 119 -5.55 -1.93 6.98
CA VAL A 119 -4.34 -2.41 6.31
C VAL A 119 -4.54 -3.92 6.08
N PRO A 120 -5.09 -4.36 4.94
CA PRO A 120 -5.46 -5.75 4.74
C PRO A 120 -4.26 -6.68 4.58
N VAL A 121 -3.18 -6.23 3.95
CA VAL A 121 -1.98 -7.04 3.68
C VAL A 121 -0.71 -6.25 3.84
N THR A 122 0.37 -6.97 4.19
CA THR A 122 1.76 -6.51 4.07
C THR A 122 2.52 -7.41 3.11
N TYR A 123 3.63 -6.90 2.53
CA TYR A 123 4.47 -7.64 1.62
C TYR A 123 5.91 -7.14 1.64
N GLY A 124 6.85 -8.08 1.48
CA GLY A 124 8.26 -7.79 1.25
C GLY A 124 8.59 -7.64 -0.22
N GLN A 125 9.87 -7.42 -0.50
CA GLN A 125 10.41 -7.40 -1.85
C GLN A 125 11.61 -8.34 -1.97
N MET A 126 11.76 -8.95 -3.13
CA MET A 126 12.86 -9.84 -3.45
C MET A 126 13.97 -9.05 -4.16
N LEU A 127 15.18 -9.10 -3.64
CA LEU A 127 16.39 -8.66 -4.30
C LEU A 127 16.77 -9.65 -5.38
N THR A 128 16.77 -9.20 -6.62
CA THR A 128 17.15 -10.00 -7.78
C THR A 128 18.29 -9.33 -8.54
N VAL A 129 19.09 -10.14 -9.23
CA VAL A 129 20.12 -9.68 -10.13
C VAL A 129 19.99 -10.37 -11.49
N HIS A 130 20.49 -9.72 -12.56
CA HIS A 130 20.65 -10.39 -13.85
C HIS A 130 21.67 -11.54 -13.71
N PRO A 131 21.48 -12.70 -14.38
CA PRO A 131 22.37 -13.86 -14.24
C PRO A 131 23.85 -13.61 -14.62
N SER A 132 24.14 -12.59 -15.46
CA SER A 132 25.52 -12.19 -15.79
C SER A 132 26.25 -11.49 -14.65
N VAL A 133 25.54 -11.01 -13.62
CA VAL A 133 26.18 -10.44 -12.43
C VAL A 133 26.86 -11.57 -11.66
N PRO A 134 28.18 -11.52 -11.43
CA PRO A 134 28.93 -12.58 -10.78
C PRO A 134 28.74 -12.54 -9.24
N ALA A 135 27.49 -12.54 -8.79
CA ALA A 135 27.08 -12.59 -7.40
C ALA A 135 25.94 -13.60 -7.24
N LYS A 136 26.09 -14.54 -6.31
CA LYS A 136 25.10 -15.58 -5.97
C LYS A 136 24.52 -15.37 -4.58
N THR A 137 25.10 -14.47 -3.80
CA THR A 137 24.71 -14.14 -2.44
C THR A 137 24.67 -12.61 -2.26
N VAL A 138 23.97 -12.15 -1.22
CA VAL A 138 24.00 -10.72 -0.82
C VAL A 138 25.42 -10.25 -0.55
N LYS A 139 26.22 -11.07 0.16
CA LYS A 139 27.62 -10.75 0.46
C LYS A 139 28.45 -10.53 -0.81
N GLU A 140 28.35 -11.44 -1.78
CA GLU A 140 29.06 -11.32 -3.04
C GLU A 140 28.64 -10.07 -3.85
N LEU A 141 27.33 -9.73 -3.83
CA LEU A 141 26.85 -8.50 -4.47
C LEU A 141 27.45 -7.25 -3.82
N VAL A 142 27.48 -7.21 -2.49
CA VAL A 142 28.07 -6.09 -1.74
C VAL A 142 29.56 -5.96 -2.00
N GLU A 143 30.33 -7.05 -2.00
CA GLU A 143 31.76 -7.02 -2.34
C GLU A 143 32.00 -6.57 -3.79
N LEU A 144 31.17 -7.02 -4.73
CA LEU A 144 31.25 -6.59 -6.11
C LEU A 144 31.00 -5.07 -6.24
N ALA A 145 29.96 -4.56 -5.54
CA ALA A 145 29.59 -3.14 -5.58
C ALA A 145 30.65 -2.20 -4.98
N LYS A 146 31.56 -2.70 -4.13
CA LYS A 146 32.71 -1.93 -3.62
C LYS A 146 33.78 -1.69 -4.68
N THR A 147 33.86 -2.56 -5.67
CA THR A 147 34.96 -2.57 -6.69
C THR A 147 34.50 -2.18 -8.07
N LYS A 148 33.21 -2.23 -8.35
CA LYS A 148 32.61 -1.96 -9.65
C LYS A 148 31.36 -1.11 -9.51
N PRO A 149 31.19 -0.02 -10.30
CA PRO A 149 29.92 0.70 -10.36
C PRO A 149 28.79 -0.24 -10.80
N LEU A 150 27.72 -0.30 -10.02
CA LEU A 150 26.53 -1.06 -10.30
C LEU A 150 25.31 -0.15 -10.21
N ASN A 151 24.26 -0.54 -10.94
CA ASN A 151 22.98 0.17 -10.95
C ASN A 151 21.87 -0.68 -10.33
N TYR A 152 20.86 -0.02 -9.81
CA TYR A 152 19.62 -0.68 -9.43
C TYR A 152 18.41 0.00 -10.08
N ALA A 153 17.51 -0.82 -10.60
CA ALA A 153 16.27 -0.36 -11.19
C ALA A 153 15.18 -0.22 -10.12
N SER A 154 14.22 0.67 -10.34
CA SER A 154 13.04 0.78 -9.49
C SER A 154 11.79 1.19 -10.27
N GLY A 155 10.62 1.09 -9.63
CA GLY A 155 9.35 1.59 -10.17
C GLY A 155 9.20 3.11 -10.16
N GLY A 156 10.29 3.85 -9.88
CA GLY A 156 10.33 5.31 -9.81
C GLY A 156 10.71 5.84 -8.43
N ASN A 157 10.99 7.13 -8.37
CA ASN A 157 11.34 7.83 -7.12
C ASN A 157 10.23 7.66 -6.07
N GLY A 158 10.60 7.33 -4.82
CA GLY A 158 9.66 7.11 -3.72
C GLY A 158 8.87 5.79 -3.80
N SER A 159 9.07 4.96 -4.85
CA SER A 159 8.44 3.64 -4.92
C SER A 159 9.02 2.67 -3.88
N PRO A 160 8.27 1.63 -3.46
CA PRO A 160 8.78 0.59 -2.57
C PRO A 160 10.13 0.01 -2.99
N SER A 161 10.31 -0.27 -4.29
CA SER A 161 11.56 -0.80 -4.83
C SER A 161 12.75 0.17 -4.74
N HIS A 162 12.51 1.48 -4.91
CA HIS A 162 13.52 2.50 -4.68
C HIS A 162 13.92 2.55 -3.20
N LEU A 163 12.93 2.63 -2.32
CA LEU A 163 13.15 2.84 -0.88
C LEU A 163 13.90 1.68 -0.22
N VAL A 164 13.49 0.44 -0.52
CA VAL A 164 14.17 -0.74 0.05
C VAL A 164 15.59 -0.85 -0.50
N ALA A 165 15.81 -0.55 -1.79
CA ALA A 165 17.13 -0.57 -2.40
C ALA A 165 18.05 0.51 -1.79
N ALA A 166 17.58 1.75 -1.73
CA ALA A 166 18.33 2.86 -1.13
C ALA A 166 18.70 2.57 0.32
N TYR A 167 17.74 2.06 1.12
CA TYR A 167 18.01 1.69 2.50
C TYR A 167 19.01 0.53 2.60
N PHE A 168 18.83 -0.53 1.81
CA PHE A 168 19.74 -1.68 1.84
C PHE A 168 21.16 -1.28 1.45
N TYR A 169 21.35 -0.61 0.31
CA TYR A 169 22.70 -0.26 -0.18
C TYR A 169 23.38 0.77 0.72
N SER A 170 22.64 1.71 1.29
CA SER A 170 23.19 2.63 2.30
C SER A 170 23.61 1.88 3.56
N THR A 171 22.79 0.95 4.08
CA THR A 171 23.14 0.10 5.23
C THR A 171 24.37 -0.77 4.94
N ALA A 172 24.51 -1.26 3.70
CA ALA A 172 25.64 -2.05 3.26
C ALA A 172 26.91 -1.21 2.99
N GLY A 173 26.80 0.13 3.00
CA GLY A 173 27.90 1.05 2.78
C GLY A 173 28.48 0.97 1.35
N VAL A 174 27.64 0.70 0.35
CA VAL A 174 28.07 0.59 -1.05
C VAL A 174 27.38 1.61 -1.95
N PRO A 175 28.14 2.24 -2.89
CA PRO A 175 27.55 3.14 -3.86
C PRO A 175 26.83 2.36 -4.96
N MET A 176 25.55 2.68 -5.17
CA MET A 176 24.75 2.13 -6.25
C MET A 176 24.01 3.26 -6.95
N THR A 177 23.97 3.24 -8.28
CA THR A 177 23.29 4.27 -9.07
C THR A 177 21.81 3.88 -9.26
N HIS A 178 20.92 4.76 -8.90
CA HIS A 178 19.47 4.55 -9.08
C HIS A 178 19.05 4.84 -10.53
N ILE A 179 18.30 3.91 -11.13
CA ILE A 179 17.68 4.04 -12.45
C ILE A 179 16.15 3.97 -12.28
N PRO A 180 15.44 5.13 -12.21
CA PRO A 180 14.00 5.17 -12.02
C PRO A 180 13.23 4.87 -13.33
N TYR A 181 12.17 4.06 -13.23
CA TYR A 181 11.22 3.76 -14.30
C TYR A 181 9.82 4.27 -13.97
N LYS A 182 8.92 4.30 -14.96
CA LYS A 182 7.49 4.64 -14.77
C LYS A 182 6.67 3.42 -14.33
N GLY A 183 7.19 2.64 -13.36
CA GLY A 183 6.56 1.44 -12.82
C GLY A 183 7.48 0.22 -12.83
N THR A 184 7.18 -0.73 -11.93
CA THR A 184 8.04 -1.91 -11.69
C THR A 184 8.10 -2.86 -12.89
N GLY A 185 7.04 -2.95 -13.71
CA GLY A 185 7.01 -3.85 -14.86
C GLY A 185 8.14 -3.57 -15.86
N GLN A 186 8.36 -2.30 -16.20
CA GLN A 186 9.42 -1.90 -17.13
C GLN A 186 10.82 -2.14 -16.52
N SER A 187 11.00 -1.87 -15.22
CA SER A 187 12.27 -2.11 -14.54
C SER A 187 12.64 -3.60 -14.52
N VAL A 188 11.67 -4.49 -14.33
CA VAL A 188 11.86 -5.95 -14.40
C VAL A 188 12.35 -6.37 -15.79
N ILE A 189 11.73 -5.86 -16.86
CA ILE A 189 12.10 -6.16 -18.23
C ILE A 189 13.58 -5.76 -18.52
N ASP A 190 14.00 -4.59 -18.04
CA ASP A 190 15.33 -4.08 -18.29
C ASP A 190 16.42 -4.83 -17.48
N VAL A 191 16.08 -5.30 -16.27
CA VAL A 191 16.98 -6.17 -15.50
C VAL A 191 17.07 -7.56 -16.14
N ILE A 192 15.96 -8.14 -16.63
CA ILE A 192 15.99 -9.40 -17.42
C ILE A 192 16.83 -9.24 -18.68
N GLY A 193 16.79 -8.08 -19.32
CA GLY A 193 17.59 -7.75 -20.50
C GLY A 193 19.07 -7.42 -20.21
N GLY A 194 19.50 -7.41 -18.95
CA GLY A 194 20.86 -7.10 -18.53
C GLY A 194 21.28 -5.64 -18.72
N ARG A 195 20.32 -4.71 -18.92
CA ARG A 195 20.58 -3.26 -19.03
C ARG A 195 20.84 -2.62 -17.67
N VAL A 196 20.29 -3.18 -16.61
CA VAL A 196 20.50 -2.79 -15.22
C VAL A 196 20.77 -4.06 -14.41
N GLU A 197 21.68 -3.97 -13.46
CA GLU A 197 22.23 -5.14 -12.77
C GLU A 197 21.26 -5.73 -11.74
N THR A 198 20.55 -4.88 -10.97
CA THR A 198 19.81 -5.31 -9.78
C THR A 198 18.44 -4.65 -9.68
N LEU A 199 17.54 -5.30 -8.95
CA LEU A 199 16.19 -4.82 -8.69
C LEU A 199 15.66 -5.42 -7.40
N PHE A 200 14.97 -4.61 -6.59
CA PHE A 200 13.97 -5.10 -5.65
C PHE A 200 12.58 -5.06 -6.28
N ALA A 201 11.84 -6.15 -6.18
CA ALA A 201 10.45 -6.21 -6.65
C ALA A 201 9.61 -7.14 -5.77
N VAL A 202 8.29 -6.96 -5.82
CA VAL A 202 7.36 -7.90 -5.16
C VAL A 202 7.64 -9.32 -5.66
N THR A 203 7.74 -10.29 -4.74
CA THR A 203 8.14 -11.67 -5.05
C THR A 203 7.32 -12.27 -6.19
N SER A 204 5.99 -12.11 -6.17
CA SER A 204 5.10 -12.61 -7.22
C SER A 204 5.40 -12.04 -8.61
N GLY A 205 5.93 -10.83 -8.69
CA GLY A 205 6.29 -10.18 -9.96
C GLY A 205 7.57 -10.70 -10.59
N VAL A 206 8.44 -11.39 -9.83
CA VAL A 206 9.76 -11.85 -10.32
C VAL A 206 9.98 -13.35 -10.18
N ILE A 207 9.20 -14.05 -9.36
CA ILE A 207 9.46 -15.47 -9.04
C ILE A 207 9.45 -16.40 -10.26
N GLN A 208 8.62 -16.14 -11.27
CA GLN A 208 8.60 -16.95 -12.49
C GLN A 208 9.85 -16.70 -13.33
N HIS A 209 10.41 -15.50 -13.31
CA HIS A 209 11.67 -15.18 -13.96
C HIS A 209 12.87 -15.79 -13.23
N VAL A 210 12.79 -15.90 -11.90
CA VAL A 210 13.79 -16.63 -11.09
C VAL A 210 13.74 -18.12 -11.38
N LYS A 211 12.54 -18.73 -11.40
CA LYS A 211 12.37 -20.16 -11.76
C LYS A 211 12.79 -20.49 -13.19
N GLY A 212 12.73 -19.51 -14.08
CA GLY A 212 13.16 -19.65 -15.48
C GLY A 212 14.59 -19.16 -15.74
N ASP A 213 15.42 -19.00 -14.70
CA ASP A 213 16.82 -18.58 -14.75
C ASP A 213 17.08 -17.24 -15.50
N LYS A 214 16.03 -16.42 -15.70
CA LYS A 214 16.13 -15.07 -16.28
C LYS A 214 16.57 -14.03 -15.26
N LEU A 215 16.36 -14.30 -13.98
CA LEU A 215 16.84 -13.54 -12.83
C LEU A 215 17.39 -14.49 -11.78
N ARG A 216 18.31 -14.00 -10.96
CA ARG A 216 18.76 -14.72 -9.76
C ARG A 216 18.27 -14.00 -8.52
N ALA A 217 17.55 -14.70 -7.65
CA ALA A 217 17.16 -14.19 -6.33
C ALA A 217 18.33 -14.29 -5.36
N LEU A 218 18.58 -13.22 -4.60
CA LEU A 218 19.63 -13.20 -3.57
C LEU A 218 19.06 -13.17 -2.16
N ALA A 219 17.98 -12.41 -1.91
CA ALA A 219 17.33 -12.32 -0.61
C ALA A 219 15.92 -11.72 -0.70
N VAL A 220 15.16 -11.77 0.38
CA VAL A 220 13.92 -11.01 0.58
C VAL A 220 14.10 -9.95 1.66
N SER A 221 13.38 -8.83 1.55
CA SER A 221 13.53 -7.67 2.44
C SER A 221 12.79 -7.81 3.77
N SER A 222 11.81 -8.71 3.84
CA SER A 222 11.03 -8.99 5.05
C SER A 222 11.83 -9.81 6.05
N ILE A 223 11.45 -9.72 7.34
CA ILE A 223 12.09 -10.51 8.41
C ILE A 223 11.87 -12.01 8.25
N LYS A 224 10.78 -12.43 7.61
CA LYS A 224 10.48 -13.82 7.30
C LYS A 224 10.74 -14.09 5.83
N ARG A 225 11.20 -15.30 5.52
CA ARG A 225 11.33 -15.77 4.14
C ARG A 225 9.97 -15.82 3.44
N SER A 226 9.99 -15.69 2.13
CA SER A 226 8.81 -15.83 1.28
C SER A 226 8.38 -17.31 1.16
N ASP A 227 7.08 -17.57 1.30
CA ASP A 227 6.53 -18.91 1.08
C ASP A 227 6.66 -19.35 -0.40
N LEU A 228 6.71 -18.39 -1.34
CA LEU A 228 6.93 -18.69 -2.76
C LEU A 228 8.38 -19.04 -3.08
N ALA A 229 9.32 -18.75 -2.18
CA ALA A 229 10.76 -18.92 -2.36
C ALA A 229 11.47 -19.23 -1.03
N ALA A 230 11.03 -20.27 -0.32
CA ALA A 230 11.53 -20.60 1.02
C ALA A 230 13.05 -20.89 1.09
N SER A 231 13.68 -21.24 -0.04
CA SER A 231 15.13 -21.39 -0.14
C SER A 231 15.90 -20.07 -0.20
N VAL A 232 15.24 -18.94 -0.53
CA VAL A 232 15.85 -17.62 -0.61
C VAL A 232 15.92 -17.02 0.80
N PRO A 233 17.13 -16.66 1.30
CA PRO A 233 17.27 -16.10 2.63
C PRO A 233 16.67 -14.70 2.73
N THR A 234 16.51 -14.19 3.95
CA THR A 234 16.22 -12.78 4.19
C THR A 234 17.52 -11.96 4.14
N ILE A 235 17.40 -10.63 3.97
CA ILE A 235 18.54 -9.71 4.12
C ILE A 235 19.11 -9.82 5.53
N ALA A 236 18.25 -9.99 6.56
CA ALA A 236 18.68 -10.17 7.94
C ALA A 236 19.58 -11.43 8.12
N GLU A 237 19.17 -12.56 7.54
CA GLU A 237 19.95 -13.81 7.53
C GLU A 237 21.25 -13.68 6.70
N SER A 238 21.31 -12.73 5.78
CA SER A 238 22.45 -12.51 4.87
C SER A 238 23.52 -11.58 5.44
N GLY A 239 23.50 -11.31 6.75
CA GLY A 239 24.52 -10.52 7.44
C GLY A 239 24.11 -9.10 7.85
N TYR A 240 22.81 -8.78 7.77
CA TYR A 240 22.23 -7.50 8.17
C TYR A 240 21.17 -7.68 9.25
N PRO A 241 21.52 -8.11 10.47
CA PRO A 241 20.57 -8.43 11.52
C PRO A 241 19.66 -7.24 11.83
N GLY A 242 18.37 -7.48 11.96
CA GLY A 242 17.35 -6.45 12.19
C GLY A 242 16.86 -5.74 10.93
N PHE A 243 17.40 -6.08 9.73
CA PHE A 243 16.82 -5.58 8.49
C PHE A 243 15.45 -6.22 8.27
N ASP A 244 14.41 -5.39 8.35
CA ASP A 244 13.02 -5.78 8.12
C ASP A 244 12.31 -4.64 7.40
N VAL A 245 12.08 -4.82 6.12
CA VAL A 245 11.34 -3.86 5.29
C VAL A 245 10.17 -4.56 4.62
N SER A 246 8.98 -4.19 5.10
CA SER A 246 7.71 -4.59 4.50
C SER A 246 6.90 -3.34 4.19
N PHE A 247 6.15 -3.42 3.10
CA PHE A 247 5.18 -2.42 2.65
C PHE A 247 3.78 -2.97 2.84
N ALA A 248 2.77 -2.11 2.70
CA ALA A 248 1.38 -2.50 2.87
C ALA A 248 0.47 -1.86 1.83
N TYR A 249 -0.72 -2.43 1.67
CA TYR A 249 -1.83 -1.71 1.08
C TYR A 249 -2.72 -1.15 2.20
N ALA A 250 -3.24 0.03 2.00
CA ALA A 250 -4.09 0.72 2.97
C ALA A 250 -5.39 1.20 2.30
N LEU A 251 -6.52 0.90 2.92
CA LEU A 251 -7.81 1.47 2.59
C LEU A 251 -8.10 2.59 3.58
N MET A 252 -8.33 3.79 3.06
CA MET A 252 -8.50 5.02 3.82
C MET A 252 -9.77 5.74 3.40
N ALA A 253 -10.31 6.56 4.29
CA ALA A 253 -11.37 7.52 3.98
C ALA A 253 -10.94 8.95 4.37
N PRO A 254 -11.62 10.01 3.86
CA PRO A 254 -11.44 11.36 4.37
C PRO A 254 -11.68 11.43 5.88
N ALA A 255 -10.90 12.26 6.57
CA ALA A 255 -11.13 12.52 8.00
C ALA A 255 -12.53 13.07 8.25
N GLY A 256 -13.16 12.65 9.35
CA GLY A 256 -14.56 12.99 9.66
C GLY A 256 -15.59 12.03 9.06
N THR A 257 -15.17 11.00 8.31
CA THR A 257 -16.08 9.90 7.92
C THR A 257 -16.66 9.26 9.19
N PRO A 258 -18.00 9.07 9.28
CA PRO A 258 -18.65 8.51 10.46
C PRO A 258 -18.05 7.17 10.88
N ASP A 259 -17.85 6.98 12.18
CA ASP A 259 -17.17 5.78 12.71
C ASP A 259 -17.93 4.48 12.39
N ASP A 260 -19.24 4.49 12.38
CA ASP A 260 -20.07 3.34 12.00
C ASP A 260 -19.80 2.89 10.55
N ILE A 261 -19.58 3.83 9.63
CA ILE A 261 -19.18 3.57 8.24
C ILE A 261 -17.75 2.98 8.19
N VAL A 262 -16.81 3.58 8.92
CA VAL A 262 -15.43 3.10 8.99
C VAL A 262 -15.38 1.67 9.52
N GLN A 263 -16.10 1.40 10.62
CA GLN A 263 -16.19 0.06 11.21
C GLN A 263 -16.91 -0.95 10.30
N LEU A 264 -17.98 -0.53 9.61
CA LEU A 264 -18.65 -1.38 8.64
C LEU A 264 -17.69 -1.80 7.52
N LEU A 265 -17.03 -0.84 6.87
CA LEU A 265 -16.10 -1.10 5.79
C LEU A 265 -14.93 -1.97 6.24
N SER A 266 -14.40 -1.75 7.43
CA SER A 266 -13.34 -2.57 8.01
C SER A 266 -13.77 -4.03 8.20
N ARG A 267 -14.97 -4.26 8.75
CA ARG A 267 -15.52 -5.62 8.87
C ARG A 267 -15.73 -6.29 7.51
N GLU A 268 -16.17 -5.53 6.51
CA GLU A 268 -16.35 -6.09 5.17
C GLU A 268 -15.00 -6.45 4.51
N VAL A 269 -13.94 -5.65 4.73
CA VAL A 269 -12.56 -6.03 4.33
C VAL A 269 -12.14 -7.33 5.01
N GLN A 270 -12.35 -7.46 6.33
CA GLN A 270 -11.99 -8.67 7.08
C GLN A 270 -12.75 -9.91 6.56
N LYS A 271 -14.06 -9.78 6.27
CA LYS A 271 -14.85 -10.84 5.64
C LYS A 271 -14.32 -11.22 4.26
N ALA A 272 -13.97 -10.22 3.44
CA ALA A 272 -13.38 -10.45 2.13
C ALA A 272 -12.06 -11.21 2.25
N MET A 273 -11.20 -10.81 3.19
CA MET A 273 -9.91 -11.46 3.46
C MET A 273 -10.02 -12.93 3.89
N ALA A 274 -11.12 -13.30 4.54
CA ALA A 274 -11.37 -14.68 4.98
C ALA A 274 -11.92 -15.60 3.86
N GLN A 275 -12.26 -15.06 2.69
CA GLN A 275 -12.78 -15.86 1.57
C GLN A 275 -11.67 -16.76 0.99
N PRO A 276 -11.96 -18.05 0.71
CA PRO A 276 -10.95 -19.00 0.24
C PRO A 276 -10.19 -18.55 -1.01
N ASP A 277 -10.87 -17.94 -1.98
CA ASP A 277 -10.25 -17.42 -3.20
C ASP A 277 -9.35 -16.21 -2.94
N VAL A 278 -9.67 -15.37 -1.94
CA VAL A 278 -8.81 -14.25 -1.52
C VAL A 278 -7.58 -14.75 -0.77
N VAL A 279 -7.77 -15.75 0.11
CA VAL A 279 -6.64 -16.42 0.81
C VAL A 279 -5.66 -17.01 -0.19
N GLU A 280 -6.15 -17.74 -1.21
CA GLU A 280 -5.29 -18.31 -2.25
C GLU A 280 -4.58 -17.23 -3.10
N LYS A 281 -5.30 -16.16 -3.46
CA LYS A 281 -4.69 -15.03 -4.18
C LYS A 281 -3.62 -14.32 -3.35
N ASN A 282 -3.84 -14.14 -2.04
CA ASN A 282 -2.82 -13.57 -1.15
C ASN A 282 -1.57 -14.47 -1.12
N ARG A 283 -1.75 -15.78 -0.99
CA ARG A 283 -0.66 -16.73 -1.02
C ARG A 283 0.11 -16.67 -2.35
N ALA A 284 -0.61 -16.66 -3.47
CA ALA A 284 -0.01 -16.59 -4.80
C ALA A 284 0.73 -15.26 -5.06
N ALA A 285 0.32 -14.18 -4.40
CA ALA A 285 0.95 -12.87 -4.49
C ALA A 285 2.08 -12.65 -3.45
N ASP A 286 2.31 -13.59 -2.55
CA ASP A 286 3.24 -13.44 -1.41
C ASP A 286 2.83 -12.30 -0.46
N TYR A 287 1.52 -12.14 -0.26
CA TYR A 287 0.97 -11.15 0.66
C TYR A 287 0.67 -11.79 2.01
N ALA A 288 1.24 -11.24 3.07
CA ALA A 288 0.89 -11.60 4.43
C ALA A 288 -0.43 -10.92 4.82
N ALA A 289 -1.48 -11.74 4.98
CA ALA A 289 -2.78 -11.26 5.38
C ALA A 289 -2.72 -10.73 6.83
N THR A 290 -3.13 -9.49 7.05
CA THR A 290 -3.16 -8.86 8.37
C THR A 290 -4.58 -8.58 8.84
N GLY A 291 -5.46 -8.15 7.92
CA GLY A 291 -6.85 -7.81 8.21
C GLY A 291 -7.02 -6.84 9.37
N MET A 292 -6.07 -5.92 9.54
CA MET A 292 -6.04 -4.96 10.65
C MET A 292 -7.34 -4.14 10.70
N ASP A 293 -7.89 -4.00 11.89
CA ASP A 293 -8.98 -3.07 12.17
C ASP A 293 -8.53 -1.60 12.07
N PRO A 294 -9.42 -0.60 12.15
CA PRO A 294 -9.05 0.80 11.99
C PRO A 294 -7.99 1.27 12.99
N LYS A 295 -8.08 0.84 14.25
CA LYS A 295 -7.14 1.21 15.32
C LYS A 295 -5.77 0.60 15.09
N GLN A 296 -5.73 -0.69 14.76
CA GLN A 296 -4.48 -1.40 14.42
C GLN A 296 -3.82 -0.81 13.18
N SER A 297 -4.63 -0.48 12.15
CA SER A 297 -4.16 0.14 10.91
C SER A 297 -3.54 1.51 11.16
N ALA A 298 -4.21 2.35 11.93
CA ALA A 298 -3.68 3.67 12.32
C ALA A 298 -2.36 3.55 13.09
N ALA A 299 -2.29 2.64 14.07
CA ALA A 299 -1.07 2.39 14.85
C ALA A 299 0.08 1.89 13.96
N TRP A 300 -0.21 0.98 13.02
CA TRP A 300 0.77 0.46 12.07
C TRP A 300 1.31 1.57 11.15
N LEU A 301 0.44 2.42 10.62
CA LEU A 301 0.83 3.56 9.75
C LEU A 301 1.69 4.57 10.53
N VAL A 302 1.37 4.85 11.79
CA VAL A 302 2.17 5.75 12.66
C VAL A 302 3.56 5.17 12.88
N SER A 303 3.66 3.93 13.36
CA SER A 303 4.95 3.29 13.66
C SER A 303 5.81 3.13 12.39
N SER A 304 5.19 2.82 11.25
CA SER A 304 5.90 2.73 9.97
C SER A 304 6.43 4.10 9.54
N ARG A 305 5.67 5.18 9.71
CA ARG A 305 6.12 6.54 9.39
C ARG A 305 7.31 6.96 10.26
N GLU A 306 7.28 6.70 11.55
CA GLU A 306 8.39 6.99 12.46
C GLU A 306 9.66 6.23 12.07
N ARG A 307 9.52 4.94 11.76
CA ARG A 307 10.62 4.11 11.26
C ARG A 307 11.19 4.65 9.96
N TRP A 308 10.35 4.99 8.97
CA TRP A 308 10.81 5.55 7.70
C TRP A 308 11.41 6.94 7.84
N ALA A 309 10.90 7.79 8.72
CA ALA A 309 11.52 9.09 9.00
C ALA A 309 12.97 8.93 9.49
N LYS A 310 13.21 7.96 10.39
CA LYS A 310 14.56 7.63 10.85
C LYS A 310 15.42 7.07 9.71
N VAL A 311 14.92 6.10 8.94
CA VAL A 311 15.64 5.48 7.81
C VAL A 311 16.03 6.52 6.77
N ILE A 312 15.10 7.39 6.37
CA ILE A 312 15.33 8.45 5.38
C ILE A 312 16.41 9.41 5.86
N LYS A 313 16.32 9.85 7.12
CA LYS A 313 17.28 10.78 7.72
C LYS A 313 18.68 10.16 7.83
N ASP A 314 18.77 8.95 8.41
CA ASP A 314 20.05 8.30 8.71
C ASP A 314 20.80 7.87 7.44
N ASN A 315 20.08 7.65 6.33
CA ASN A 315 20.63 7.17 5.07
C ASN A 315 20.60 8.23 3.95
N ASN A 316 20.25 9.49 4.26
CA ASN A 316 20.18 10.60 3.31
C ASN A 316 19.36 10.27 2.05
N ILE A 317 18.25 9.53 2.20
CA ILE A 317 17.39 9.17 1.06
C ILE A 317 16.64 10.40 0.60
N SER A 318 16.71 10.73 -0.69
CA SER A 318 15.98 11.84 -1.30
C SER A 318 15.28 11.42 -2.59
N VAL A 319 14.33 12.22 -3.05
CA VAL A 319 13.63 12.05 -4.33
C VAL A 319 13.86 13.22 -5.27
N ASP A 320 14.65 14.19 -4.84
CA ASP A 320 15.07 15.39 -5.60
C ASP A 320 16.36 15.15 -6.39
#